data_a75bdcfd98f4f21020b14c75c91ca8ac
#
_entry.id   a75bdcfd98f4f21020b14c75c91ca8ac
#
_cell.length_a   1.000
_cell.length_b   1.000
_cell.length_c   1.000
_cell.angle_alpha   90.00
_cell.angle_beta   90.00
_cell.angle_gamma   90.00
#
_symmetry.space_group_name_H-M   'P 1'
#
loop_
_entity.id
_entity.type
_entity.pdbx_description
1 polymer ?
#
loop_
_entity_poly.entity_id
_entity_poly.type
_entity_poly.pdbx_seq_one_letter_code
_entity_poly.pdbx_strand_id
1 'polypeptide(L)'
;PGVPGIGPKTAVTLLQTYHTLDALYQHLDEIPGKTGEKLRVGKESAYLSQELARIKKDVGVRLVLEDARTDHLDIASVENLFRELEFRTLIPRLRLIAAPLKKQETPQLSLFGEEMKEIIVPESSYMIEVKLIDTAQKLASLKQALDASSLIAFDTETTALDPLQAELVGLSLAVKEGEGYYIPLGHKGEQPQLKVSEVIEALTPALTNPSIEKAGHNIKYDALVLARYGLRVSPLSFDTMIAEWLTNPASRDLGLKDLAGTLLGIRMTRIEELIGRGKNQLTMDEVPIAAAA
;
A
#
# COMPACT_ATOMS: atom_id res chain seq x y z
N PRO A 1 -23.77 -7.49 16.87
CA PRO A 1 -24.38 -6.21 16.48
C PRO A 1 -25.86 -6.13 16.82
N GLY A 2 -26.20 -6.22 18.14
CA GLY A 2 -27.54 -5.97 18.64
C GLY A 2 -28.62 -6.97 18.19
N VAL A 3 -29.87 -6.53 18.23
CA VAL A 3 -31.04 -7.32 17.88
C VAL A 3 -31.28 -7.22 16.36
N PRO A 4 -31.33 -8.33 15.61
CA PRO A 4 -31.59 -8.31 14.18
C PRO A 4 -32.92 -7.60 13.85
N GLY A 5 -32.86 -6.63 12.95
CA GLY A 5 -34.00 -5.83 12.51
C GLY A 5 -34.45 -4.72 13.49
N ILE A 6 -33.68 -4.44 14.53
CA ILE A 6 -33.78 -3.23 15.36
C ILE A 6 -32.62 -2.30 14.97
N GLY A 7 -32.94 -1.22 14.28
CA GLY A 7 -31.97 -0.23 13.84
C GLY A 7 -31.61 0.80 14.94
N PRO A 8 -30.55 1.62 14.71
CA PRO A 8 -30.09 2.60 15.72
C PRO A 8 -31.18 3.55 16.21
N LYS A 9 -32.03 4.06 15.33
CA LYS A 9 -33.11 4.96 15.72
C LYS A 9 -34.09 4.31 16.71
N THR A 10 -34.54 3.08 16.41
CA THR A 10 -35.45 2.34 17.28
C THR A 10 -34.80 1.99 18.62
N ALA A 11 -33.53 1.57 18.59
CA ALA A 11 -32.75 1.27 19.79
C ALA A 11 -32.60 2.49 20.70
N VAL A 12 -32.29 3.66 20.14
CA VAL A 12 -32.20 4.92 20.91
C VAL A 12 -33.51 5.27 21.54
N THR A 13 -34.65 5.23 20.79
CA THR A 13 -35.99 5.54 21.34
C THR A 13 -36.34 4.60 22.50
N LEU A 14 -36.11 3.30 22.35
CA LEU A 14 -36.39 2.31 23.39
C LEU A 14 -35.53 2.57 24.66
N LEU A 15 -34.22 2.84 24.48
CA LEU A 15 -33.36 3.11 25.62
C LEU A 15 -33.62 4.48 26.27
N GLN A 16 -34.13 5.46 25.55
CA GLN A 16 -34.61 6.72 26.12
C GLN A 16 -35.88 6.51 26.98
N THR A 17 -36.73 5.55 26.59
CA THR A 17 -37.94 5.25 27.33
C THR A 17 -37.67 4.38 28.56
N TYR A 18 -36.88 3.33 28.41
CA TYR A 18 -36.66 2.32 29.45
C TYR A 18 -35.29 2.47 30.16
N HIS A 19 -34.43 3.39 29.74
CA HIS A 19 -33.12 3.77 30.30
C HIS A 19 -32.08 2.67 30.31
N THR A 20 -32.41 1.42 30.56
CA THR A 20 -31.50 0.28 30.58
C THR A 20 -32.03 -0.88 29.74
N LEU A 21 -31.11 -1.77 29.32
CA LEU A 21 -31.49 -2.98 28.63
C LEU A 21 -32.33 -3.90 29.54
N ASP A 22 -32.01 -3.99 30.82
CA ASP A 22 -32.74 -4.79 31.79
C ASP A 22 -34.15 -4.28 31.98
N ALA A 23 -34.35 -2.97 32.17
CA ALA A 23 -35.70 -2.37 32.30
C ALA A 23 -36.52 -2.57 31.01
N LEU A 24 -35.92 -2.43 29.84
CA LEU A 24 -36.59 -2.70 28.57
C LEU A 24 -37.09 -4.15 28.50
N TYR A 25 -36.29 -5.13 28.90
CA TYR A 25 -36.72 -6.53 28.90
C TYR A 25 -37.70 -6.91 30.03
N GLN A 26 -37.74 -6.14 31.14
CA GLN A 26 -38.80 -6.26 32.15
C GLN A 26 -40.15 -5.76 31.67
N HIS A 27 -40.16 -4.74 30.82
CA HIS A 27 -41.35 -4.14 30.25
C HIS A 27 -41.63 -4.58 28.79
N LEU A 28 -41.07 -5.73 28.38
CA LEU A 28 -41.17 -6.19 26.99
C LEU A 28 -42.60 -6.38 26.49
N ASP A 29 -43.53 -6.75 27.39
CA ASP A 29 -44.96 -6.95 27.04
C ASP A 29 -45.68 -5.62 26.75
N GLU A 30 -45.13 -4.49 27.13
CA GLU A 30 -45.64 -3.16 26.79
C GLU A 30 -45.26 -2.72 25.37
N ILE A 31 -44.33 -3.46 24.70
CA ILE A 31 -43.83 -3.13 23.35
C ILE A 31 -44.61 -3.98 22.32
N PRO A 32 -45.64 -3.41 21.66
CA PRO A 32 -46.52 -4.16 20.77
C PRO A 32 -45.86 -4.46 19.41
N GLY A 33 -46.41 -5.44 18.72
CA GLY A 33 -46.16 -5.73 17.31
C GLY A 33 -44.74 -6.33 17.02
N LYS A 34 -44.31 -6.17 15.80
CA LYS A 34 -43.04 -6.79 15.28
C LYS A 34 -41.80 -6.37 16.06
N THR A 35 -41.80 -5.22 16.71
CA THR A 35 -40.66 -4.75 17.50
C THR A 35 -40.52 -5.57 18.78
N GLY A 36 -41.57 -5.80 19.51
CA GLY A 36 -41.58 -6.65 20.71
C GLY A 36 -41.18 -8.10 20.39
N GLU A 37 -41.68 -8.64 19.27
CA GLU A 37 -41.31 -9.98 18.81
C GLU A 37 -39.82 -10.10 18.51
N LYS A 38 -39.26 -9.15 17.76
CA LYS A 38 -37.81 -9.12 17.46
C LYS A 38 -36.95 -9.01 18.72
N LEU A 39 -37.36 -8.18 19.68
CA LEU A 39 -36.66 -8.06 20.96
C LEU A 39 -36.71 -9.35 21.76
N ARG A 40 -37.87 -10.04 21.78
CA ARG A 40 -38.00 -11.33 22.48
C ARG A 40 -37.08 -12.40 21.91
N VAL A 41 -37.05 -12.54 20.57
CA VAL A 41 -36.18 -13.50 19.87
C VAL A 41 -34.70 -13.11 20.01
N GLY A 42 -34.39 -11.83 19.92
CA GLY A 42 -33.01 -11.30 19.95
C GLY A 42 -32.44 -10.98 21.33
N LYS A 43 -33.09 -11.42 22.43
CA LYS A 43 -32.65 -11.11 23.79
C LYS A 43 -31.21 -11.47 24.09
N GLU A 44 -30.79 -12.69 23.76
CA GLU A 44 -29.41 -13.15 23.98
C GLU A 44 -28.41 -12.33 23.18
N SER A 45 -28.72 -12.01 21.91
CA SER A 45 -27.88 -11.20 21.06
C SER A 45 -27.73 -9.76 21.60
N ALA A 46 -28.80 -9.20 22.20
CA ALA A 46 -28.75 -7.88 22.83
C ALA A 46 -27.78 -7.86 24.02
N TYR A 47 -27.88 -8.84 24.93
CA TYR A 47 -27.00 -8.92 26.09
C TYR A 47 -25.55 -9.26 25.73
N LEU A 48 -25.33 -10.15 24.78
CA LEU A 48 -24.01 -10.43 24.24
C LEU A 48 -23.37 -9.14 23.67
N SER A 49 -24.15 -8.37 22.91
CA SER A 49 -23.67 -7.11 22.33
C SER A 49 -23.34 -6.07 23.41
N GLN A 50 -24.13 -6.02 24.49
CA GLN A 50 -23.86 -5.16 25.64
C GLN A 50 -22.56 -5.57 26.33
N GLU A 51 -22.35 -6.86 26.53
CA GLU A 51 -21.11 -7.38 27.15
C GLU A 51 -19.87 -7.07 26.30
N LEU A 52 -19.96 -7.30 24.98
CA LEU A 52 -18.88 -7.00 24.05
C LEU A 52 -18.56 -5.50 23.94
N ALA A 53 -19.59 -4.64 24.11
CA ALA A 53 -19.40 -3.19 24.10
C ALA A 53 -18.88 -2.64 25.44
N ARG A 54 -18.92 -3.43 26.51
CA ARG A 54 -18.50 -2.99 27.86
C ARG A 54 -16.96 -2.97 27.96
N ILE A 55 -16.44 -1.81 28.32
CA ILE A 55 -15.01 -1.66 28.59
C ILE A 55 -14.69 -2.39 29.90
N LYS A 56 -13.79 -3.39 29.83
CA LYS A 56 -13.24 -4.05 31.02
C LYS A 56 -12.22 -3.11 31.68
N LYS A 57 -12.42 -2.83 32.96
CA LYS A 57 -11.54 -1.96 33.77
C LYS A 57 -10.65 -2.75 34.74
N ASP A 58 -10.87 -4.04 34.82
CA ASP A 58 -10.23 -5.01 35.72
C ASP A 58 -9.26 -5.95 35.01
N VAL A 59 -8.73 -5.49 33.87
CA VAL A 59 -7.66 -6.23 33.17
C VAL A 59 -6.41 -6.24 34.07
N GLY A 60 -5.71 -7.38 34.14
CA GLY A 60 -4.53 -7.58 35.00
C GLY A 60 -3.30 -6.76 34.61
N VAL A 61 -3.49 -5.60 33.94
CA VAL A 61 -2.42 -4.69 33.54
C VAL A 61 -2.27 -3.61 34.61
N ARG A 62 -1.06 -3.51 35.18
CA ARG A 62 -0.69 -2.44 36.11
C ARG A 62 0.26 -1.47 35.40
N LEU A 63 -0.16 -0.23 35.25
CA LEU A 63 0.70 0.84 34.75
C LEU A 63 1.53 1.40 35.92
N VAL A 64 2.86 1.37 35.80
CA VAL A 64 3.80 2.06 36.66
C VAL A 64 4.24 3.30 35.89
N LEU A 65 3.88 4.49 36.39
CA LEU A 65 4.12 5.76 35.67
C LEU A 65 5.60 6.05 35.44
N GLU A 66 6.46 5.62 36.37
CA GLU A 66 7.91 5.81 36.26
C GLU A 66 8.47 5.01 35.06
N ASP A 67 7.97 3.81 34.84
CA ASP A 67 8.39 2.95 33.71
C ASP A 67 7.80 3.42 32.36
N ALA A 68 6.73 4.24 32.44
CA ALA A 68 6.04 4.74 31.23
C ALA A 68 6.59 6.11 30.76
N ARG A 69 7.76 6.54 31.24
CA ARG A 69 8.40 7.79 30.83
C ARG A 69 8.93 7.68 29.38
N THR A 70 8.72 8.75 28.62
CA THR A 70 9.12 8.79 27.21
C THR A 70 10.62 8.89 26.99
N ASP A 71 11.38 9.37 27.98
CA ASP A 71 12.84 9.43 27.96
C ASP A 71 13.52 8.06 28.16
N HIS A 72 12.75 7.06 28.64
CA HIS A 72 13.19 5.66 28.77
C HIS A 72 12.74 4.78 27.61
N LEU A 73 12.26 5.36 26.50
CA LEU A 73 11.70 4.61 25.38
C LEU A 73 12.81 3.87 24.61
N ASP A 74 12.82 2.55 24.71
CA ASP A 74 13.63 1.69 23.83
C ASP A 74 12.96 1.54 22.46
N ILE A 75 13.43 2.33 21.52
CA ILE A 75 12.88 2.41 20.17
C ILE A 75 12.93 1.05 19.46
N ALA A 76 14.02 0.28 19.64
CA ALA A 76 14.18 -1.02 18.98
C ALA A 76 13.15 -2.04 19.50
N SER A 77 12.97 -2.11 20.81
CA SER A 77 11.96 -2.97 21.44
C SER A 77 10.54 -2.60 21.04
N VAL A 78 10.23 -1.29 20.97
CA VAL A 78 8.91 -0.82 20.55
C VAL A 78 8.68 -1.10 19.06
N GLU A 79 9.68 -0.93 18.20
CA GLU A 79 9.56 -1.25 16.78
C GLU A 79 9.29 -2.75 16.58
N ASN A 80 10.00 -3.62 17.31
CA ASN A 80 9.77 -5.06 17.25
C ASN A 80 8.35 -5.43 17.72
N LEU A 81 7.89 -4.82 18.81
CA LEU A 81 6.51 -5.02 19.30
C LEU A 81 5.47 -4.53 18.28
N PHE A 82 5.70 -3.39 17.63
CA PHE A 82 4.80 -2.90 16.58
C PHE A 82 4.77 -3.82 15.35
N ARG A 83 5.88 -4.47 15.02
CA ARG A 83 5.93 -5.50 13.97
C ARG A 83 5.14 -6.74 14.36
N GLU A 84 5.32 -7.23 15.58
CA GLU A 84 4.58 -8.38 16.13
C GLU A 84 3.07 -8.12 16.17
N LEU A 85 2.66 -6.91 16.59
CA LEU A 85 1.26 -6.48 16.66
C LEU A 85 0.70 -5.96 15.33
N GLU A 86 1.49 -5.97 14.26
CA GLU A 86 1.14 -5.46 12.93
C GLU A 86 0.72 -3.99 12.89
N PHE A 87 1.25 -3.16 13.80
CA PHE A 87 0.99 -1.72 13.85
C PHE A 87 1.83 -0.96 12.80
N ARG A 88 1.63 -1.29 11.53
CA ARG A 88 2.43 -0.82 10.39
C ARG A 88 2.51 0.70 10.29
N THR A 89 1.41 1.41 10.57
CA THR A 89 1.35 2.88 10.50
C THR A 89 2.06 3.58 11.66
N LEU A 90 2.35 2.87 12.76
CA LEU A 90 3.02 3.44 13.92
C LEU A 90 4.55 3.38 13.80
N ILE A 91 5.11 2.45 13.04
CA ILE A 91 6.57 2.30 12.86
C ILE A 91 7.22 3.57 12.29
N PRO A 92 6.73 4.18 11.20
CA PRO A 92 7.28 5.43 10.69
C PRO A 92 7.19 6.58 11.71
N ARG A 93 6.08 6.64 12.47
CA ARG A 93 5.90 7.65 13.53
C ARG A 93 6.87 7.47 14.68
N LEU A 94 7.14 6.24 15.08
CA LEU A 94 8.14 5.92 16.11
C LEU A 94 9.54 6.41 15.70
N ARG A 95 9.93 6.18 14.46
CA ARG A 95 11.22 6.62 13.91
C ARG A 95 11.37 8.14 13.91
N LEU A 96 10.27 8.89 13.68
CA LEU A 96 10.28 10.35 13.78
C LEU A 96 10.56 10.84 15.22
N ILE A 97 10.03 10.13 16.23
CA ILE A 97 10.29 10.45 17.65
C ILE A 97 11.74 10.08 18.02
N ALA A 98 12.28 9.03 17.41
CA ALA A 98 13.65 8.54 17.64
C ALA A 98 14.72 9.41 16.99
N ALA A 99 14.39 10.19 15.97
CA ALA A 99 15.34 11.09 15.34
C ALA A 99 15.83 12.15 16.35
N PRO A 100 17.17 12.35 16.51
CA PRO A 100 17.68 13.35 17.43
C PRO A 100 17.11 14.72 17.05
N LEU A 101 16.40 15.35 17.98
CA LEU A 101 15.86 16.70 17.84
C LEU A 101 17.01 17.68 17.54
N LYS A 102 17.30 17.93 16.29
CA LYS A 102 17.97 19.19 15.92
C LYS A 102 17.02 20.29 16.35
N LYS A 103 17.49 21.16 17.27
CA LYS A 103 16.78 22.35 17.73
C LYS A 103 16.26 23.12 16.51
N GLN A 104 15.03 22.89 16.14
CA GLN A 104 14.23 23.83 15.34
C GLN A 104 13.11 24.33 16.25
N GLU A 105 12.92 25.62 16.26
CA GLU A 105 11.90 26.32 17.02
C GLU A 105 10.54 25.66 16.76
N THR A 106 9.91 25.21 17.83
CA THR A 106 8.64 24.49 17.81
C THR A 106 7.51 25.37 17.31
N PRO A 107 6.83 25.02 16.21
CA PRO A 107 5.47 25.49 16.01
C PRO A 107 4.57 24.81 17.03
N GLN A 108 3.88 25.59 17.81
CA GLN A 108 2.93 25.17 18.83
C GLN A 108 1.84 24.29 18.15
N LEU A 109 1.74 23.04 18.57
CA LEU A 109 0.70 22.13 18.08
C LEU A 109 -0.67 22.65 18.52
N SER A 110 -1.46 23.11 17.58
CA SER A 110 -2.87 23.45 17.81
C SER A 110 -3.68 22.16 18.03
N LEU A 111 -4.42 22.08 19.13
CA LEU A 111 -5.20 20.91 19.52
C LEU A 111 -6.50 20.75 18.72
N PHE A 112 -6.84 21.71 17.85
CA PHE A 112 -8.09 21.73 17.07
C PHE A 112 -7.81 22.11 15.62
N GLY A 113 -7.89 21.10 14.74
CA GLY A 113 -8.37 21.22 13.38
C GLY A 113 -7.60 22.17 12.47
N GLU A 114 -6.43 21.75 12.01
CA GLU A 114 -5.89 22.13 10.71
C GLU A 114 -5.41 20.88 9.97
N GLU A 115 -5.61 20.89 8.66
CA GLU A 115 -5.31 19.80 7.73
C GLU A 115 -3.96 19.16 8.03
N MET A 116 -3.94 17.82 8.08
CA MET A 116 -2.71 17.04 8.20
C MET A 116 -1.78 17.42 7.06
N LYS A 117 -0.84 18.34 7.30
CA LYS A 117 0.32 18.48 6.44
C LYS A 117 1.03 17.15 6.41
N GLU A 118 1.25 16.64 5.21
CA GLU A 118 2.00 15.41 4.99
C GLU A 118 3.24 15.40 5.89
N ILE A 119 3.33 14.38 6.73
CA ILE A 119 4.52 14.13 7.54
C ILE A 119 5.60 13.72 6.53
N ILE A 120 6.52 14.63 6.26
CA ILE A 120 7.72 14.33 5.48
C ILE A 120 8.49 13.29 6.28
N VAL A 121 8.35 12.02 5.89
CA VAL A 121 9.24 10.96 6.34
C VAL A 121 10.62 11.35 5.82
N PRO A 122 11.69 11.39 6.66
CA PRO A 122 13.02 11.61 6.14
C PRO A 122 13.26 10.57 5.03
N GLU A 123 13.58 11.03 3.84
CA GLU A 123 14.01 10.16 2.77
C GLU A 123 15.10 9.25 3.33
N SER A 124 14.81 7.96 3.44
CA SER A 124 15.88 6.99 3.56
C SER A 124 16.72 7.23 2.30
N SER A 125 17.99 7.51 2.47
CA SER A 125 18.93 7.78 1.36
C SER A 125 19.23 6.49 0.58
N TYR A 126 18.18 5.77 0.18
CA TYR A 126 18.31 4.64 -0.72
C TYR A 126 18.43 5.25 -2.12
N MET A 127 19.67 5.54 -2.51
CA MET A 127 19.98 6.08 -3.81
C MET A 127 19.89 4.96 -4.83
N ILE A 128 18.89 5.02 -5.69
CA ILE A 128 18.81 4.15 -6.87
C ILE A 128 19.44 4.92 -8.03
N GLU A 129 20.43 4.33 -8.66
CA GLU A 129 20.97 4.84 -9.91
C GLU A 129 20.07 4.40 -11.06
N VAL A 130 19.33 5.34 -11.65
CA VAL A 130 18.50 5.06 -12.82
C VAL A 130 19.26 5.38 -14.10
N LYS A 131 19.40 4.40 -14.97
CA LYS A 131 20.03 4.50 -16.29
C LYS A 131 18.98 4.61 -17.38
N LEU A 132 18.90 5.77 -18.01
CA LEU A 132 17.99 6.00 -19.14
C LEU A 132 18.53 5.34 -20.41
N ILE A 133 17.72 4.47 -21.02
CA ILE A 133 18.05 3.70 -22.23
C ILE A 133 17.31 4.30 -23.43
N ASP A 134 17.88 5.32 -24.03
CA ASP A 134 17.32 6.12 -25.11
C ASP A 134 18.08 5.98 -26.44
N THR A 135 19.15 5.18 -26.48
CA THR A 135 19.99 4.92 -27.66
C THR A 135 20.26 3.45 -27.87
N ALA A 136 20.53 3.06 -29.13
CA ALA A 136 20.87 1.68 -29.48
C ALA A 136 22.12 1.18 -28.75
N GLN A 137 23.10 2.07 -28.49
CA GLN A 137 24.32 1.70 -27.76
C GLN A 137 24.00 1.35 -26.29
N LYS A 138 23.17 2.15 -25.63
CA LYS A 138 22.72 1.87 -24.26
C LYS A 138 21.87 0.59 -24.19
N LEU A 139 21.01 0.34 -25.19
CA LEU A 139 20.23 -0.87 -25.30
C LEU A 139 21.14 -2.12 -25.45
N ALA A 140 22.19 -2.02 -26.23
CA ALA A 140 23.18 -3.11 -26.36
C ALA A 140 23.89 -3.40 -25.03
N SER A 141 24.23 -2.38 -24.25
CA SER A 141 24.83 -2.54 -22.92
C SER A 141 23.85 -3.15 -21.92
N LEU A 142 22.59 -2.72 -21.94
CA LEU A 142 21.53 -3.31 -21.13
C LEU A 142 21.34 -4.79 -21.46
N LYS A 143 21.29 -5.16 -22.76
CA LYS A 143 21.18 -6.55 -23.20
C LYS A 143 22.27 -7.42 -22.58
N GLN A 144 23.54 -6.96 -22.57
CA GLN A 144 24.63 -7.69 -21.93
C GLN A 144 24.42 -7.89 -20.43
N ALA A 145 23.92 -6.86 -19.74
CA ALA A 145 23.62 -6.95 -18.31
C ALA A 145 22.50 -7.95 -18.02
N LEU A 146 21.45 -7.96 -18.84
CA LEU A 146 20.34 -8.91 -18.73
C LEU A 146 20.79 -10.35 -19.02
N ASP A 147 21.58 -10.57 -20.06
CA ASP A 147 22.08 -11.91 -20.45
C ASP A 147 23.02 -12.51 -19.38
N ALA A 148 23.70 -11.66 -18.61
CA ALA A 148 24.58 -12.07 -17.50
C ALA A 148 23.87 -12.26 -16.15
N SER A 149 22.59 -11.93 -16.06
CA SER A 149 21.84 -11.98 -14.80
C SER A 149 21.20 -13.34 -14.55
N SER A 150 20.95 -13.66 -13.28
CA SER A 150 20.15 -14.81 -12.87
C SER A 150 18.69 -14.44 -12.60
N LEU A 151 18.42 -13.16 -12.39
CA LEU A 151 17.09 -12.62 -12.09
C LEU A 151 16.92 -11.26 -12.79
N ILE A 152 15.78 -11.05 -13.42
CA ILE A 152 15.36 -9.76 -13.97
C ILE A 152 14.05 -9.36 -13.31
N ALA A 153 14.05 -8.23 -12.60
CA ALA A 153 12.82 -7.56 -12.20
C ALA A 153 12.38 -6.63 -13.34
N PHE A 154 11.05 -6.59 -13.63
CA PHE A 154 10.53 -5.70 -14.67
C PHE A 154 9.14 -5.18 -14.31
N ASP A 155 8.83 -4.02 -14.86
CA ASP A 155 7.54 -3.30 -14.72
C ASP A 155 7.28 -2.48 -15.99
N THR A 156 6.02 -2.28 -16.36
CA THR A 156 5.61 -1.52 -17.54
C THR A 156 4.84 -0.26 -17.16
N GLU A 157 5.21 0.86 -17.76
CA GLU A 157 4.41 2.08 -17.71
C GLU A 157 3.48 2.14 -18.92
N THR A 158 2.21 2.42 -18.68
CA THR A 158 1.16 2.28 -19.70
C THR A 158 0.13 3.39 -19.64
N THR A 159 -0.65 3.56 -20.71
CA THR A 159 -1.70 4.59 -20.80
C THR A 159 -3.01 4.22 -20.11
N ALA A 160 -3.24 2.96 -19.73
CA ALA A 160 -4.51 2.48 -19.19
C ALA A 160 -4.34 1.32 -18.21
N LEU A 161 -5.35 1.08 -17.37
CA LEU A 161 -5.36 -0.01 -16.39
C LEU A 161 -5.74 -1.38 -16.99
N ASP A 162 -6.42 -1.40 -18.14
CA ASP A 162 -6.73 -2.64 -18.84
C ASP A 162 -5.54 -3.05 -19.73
N PRO A 163 -4.82 -4.14 -19.43
CA PRO A 163 -3.63 -4.56 -20.18
C PRO A 163 -3.93 -4.90 -21.64
N LEU A 164 -5.18 -5.18 -21.98
CA LEU A 164 -5.58 -5.49 -23.36
C LEU A 164 -5.78 -4.24 -24.23
N GLN A 165 -5.95 -3.07 -23.61
CA GLN A 165 -6.15 -1.78 -24.29
C GLN A 165 -4.99 -0.81 -24.07
N ALA A 166 -4.18 -1.04 -23.04
CA ALA A 166 -3.09 -0.16 -22.64
C ALA A 166 -1.99 -0.07 -23.71
N GLU A 167 -1.57 1.13 -24.04
CA GLU A 167 -0.38 1.37 -24.88
C GLU A 167 0.86 1.41 -23.98
N LEU A 168 1.98 0.85 -24.45
CA LEU A 168 3.24 0.82 -23.72
C LEU A 168 3.93 2.18 -23.81
N VAL A 169 4.16 2.80 -22.67
CA VAL A 169 4.80 4.12 -22.52
C VAL A 169 6.27 3.97 -22.16
N GLY A 170 6.59 3.04 -21.26
CA GLY A 170 7.95 2.78 -20.84
C GLY A 170 8.10 1.37 -20.25
N LEU A 171 9.35 0.93 -20.11
CA LEU A 171 9.70 -0.34 -19.51
C LEU A 171 10.83 -0.13 -18.51
N SER A 172 10.58 -0.53 -17.27
CA SER A 172 11.56 -0.53 -16.18
C SER A 172 12.16 -1.92 -15.99
N LEU A 173 13.47 -1.99 -15.79
CA LEU A 173 14.19 -3.25 -15.57
C LEU A 173 15.22 -3.08 -14.45
N ALA A 174 15.45 -4.13 -13.69
CA ALA A 174 16.54 -4.20 -12.72
C ALA A 174 17.13 -5.60 -12.66
N VAL A 175 18.44 -5.69 -12.48
CA VAL A 175 19.20 -6.97 -12.35
C VAL A 175 20.00 -7.03 -11.05
N LYS A 176 20.07 -5.93 -10.32
CA LYS A 176 20.74 -5.84 -9.01
C LYS A 176 20.10 -4.74 -8.17
N GLU A 177 20.33 -4.81 -6.89
CA GLU A 177 19.92 -3.80 -5.93
C GLU A 177 20.63 -2.45 -6.17
N GLY A 178 19.89 -1.34 -6.01
CA GLY A 178 20.41 0.01 -6.16
C GLY A 178 20.62 0.49 -7.60
N GLU A 179 20.31 -0.31 -8.62
CA GLU A 179 20.43 0.06 -10.03
C GLU A 179 19.15 -0.29 -10.79
N GLY A 180 18.63 0.66 -11.54
CA GLY A 180 17.47 0.48 -12.41
C GLY A 180 17.74 0.98 -13.83
N TYR A 181 17.01 0.44 -14.79
CA TYR A 181 17.04 0.86 -16.18
C TYR A 181 15.64 1.28 -16.58
N TYR A 182 15.52 2.43 -17.22
CA TYR A 182 14.27 2.89 -17.80
C TYR A 182 14.39 3.06 -19.31
N ILE A 183 13.47 2.46 -20.06
CA ILE A 183 13.41 2.53 -21.52
C ILE A 183 12.15 3.31 -21.90
N PRO A 184 12.23 4.57 -22.32
CA PRO A 184 11.09 5.34 -22.80
C PRO A 184 10.70 4.84 -24.19
N LEU A 185 9.39 4.64 -24.44
CA LEU A 185 8.88 4.02 -25.67
C LEU A 185 7.69 4.76 -26.29
N GLY A 186 6.86 5.40 -25.45
CA GLY A 186 5.61 6.01 -25.89
C GLY A 186 5.31 7.36 -25.22
N HIS A 187 6.31 8.06 -24.66
CA HIS A 187 6.12 9.37 -24.11
C HIS A 187 5.87 10.41 -25.20
N LYS A 188 4.97 11.35 -24.94
CA LYS A 188 4.77 12.52 -25.77
C LYS A 188 5.93 13.51 -25.59
N GLY A 189 6.32 14.19 -26.66
CA GLY A 189 7.39 15.18 -26.66
C GLY A 189 8.50 14.86 -27.67
N GLU A 190 9.53 15.73 -27.68
CA GLU A 190 10.63 15.67 -28.64
C GLU A 190 11.86 14.90 -28.17
N GLN A 191 11.82 14.32 -26.97
CA GLN A 191 12.95 13.58 -26.43
C GLN A 191 13.16 12.27 -27.22
N PRO A 192 14.42 11.86 -27.48
CA PRO A 192 14.69 10.66 -28.23
C PRO A 192 14.21 9.41 -27.48
N GLN A 193 13.54 8.53 -28.22
CA GLN A 193 13.03 7.27 -27.74
C GLN A 193 13.34 6.18 -28.76
N LEU A 194 13.54 4.96 -28.29
CA LEU A 194 13.74 3.80 -29.13
C LEU A 194 12.41 3.30 -29.69
N LYS A 195 12.45 2.62 -30.84
CA LYS A 195 11.25 1.97 -31.38
C LYS A 195 10.91 0.76 -30.53
N VAL A 196 9.63 0.58 -30.22
CA VAL A 196 9.14 -0.56 -29.45
C VAL A 196 9.61 -1.88 -30.07
N SER A 197 9.53 -2.04 -31.40
CA SER A 197 9.96 -3.26 -32.09
C SER A 197 11.44 -3.59 -31.87
N GLU A 198 12.32 -2.58 -31.92
CA GLU A 198 13.77 -2.76 -31.69
C GLU A 198 14.07 -3.20 -30.25
N VAL A 199 13.35 -2.62 -29.28
CA VAL A 199 13.49 -2.96 -27.86
C VAL A 199 12.94 -4.37 -27.58
N ILE A 200 11.77 -4.69 -28.09
CA ILE A 200 11.18 -6.04 -27.94
C ILE A 200 12.10 -7.12 -28.53
N GLU A 201 12.63 -6.91 -29.73
CA GLU A 201 13.58 -7.83 -30.36
C GLU A 201 14.85 -8.01 -29.50
N ALA A 202 15.41 -6.91 -29.00
CA ALA A 202 16.64 -6.94 -28.19
C ALA A 202 16.44 -7.63 -26.83
N LEU A 203 15.28 -7.47 -26.20
CA LEU A 203 14.99 -8.00 -24.87
C LEU A 203 14.45 -9.44 -24.89
N THR A 204 13.87 -9.90 -26.00
CA THR A 204 13.27 -11.22 -26.12
C THR A 204 14.20 -12.35 -25.66
N PRO A 205 15.49 -12.41 -26.05
CA PRO A 205 16.36 -13.51 -25.63
C PRO A 205 16.48 -13.65 -24.11
N ALA A 206 16.68 -12.54 -23.39
CA ALA A 206 16.82 -12.56 -21.92
C ALA A 206 15.47 -12.81 -21.21
N LEU A 207 14.41 -12.15 -21.66
CA LEU A 207 13.09 -12.25 -21.04
C LEU A 207 12.35 -13.56 -21.32
N THR A 208 12.81 -14.34 -22.29
CA THR A 208 12.28 -15.70 -22.57
C THR A 208 13.24 -16.82 -22.18
N ASN A 209 14.44 -16.49 -21.68
CA ASN A 209 15.43 -17.49 -21.26
C ASN A 209 14.94 -18.22 -19.99
N PRO A 210 14.78 -19.56 -20.05
CA PRO A 210 14.29 -20.35 -18.91
C PRO A 210 15.29 -20.40 -17.73
N SER A 211 16.56 -20.06 -17.96
CA SER A 211 17.60 -20.04 -16.91
C SER A 211 17.68 -18.72 -16.17
N ILE A 212 16.97 -17.69 -16.61
CA ILE A 212 16.89 -16.39 -15.95
C ILE A 212 15.52 -16.26 -15.32
N GLU A 213 15.45 -16.04 -14.02
CA GLU A 213 14.20 -15.81 -13.30
C GLU A 213 13.63 -14.42 -13.61
N LYS A 214 12.32 -14.26 -13.60
CA LYS A 214 11.64 -12.98 -13.77
C LYS A 214 10.78 -12.70 -12.56
N ALA A 215 10.92 -11.48 -12.02
CA ALA A 215 10.15 -10.99 -10.89
C ALA A 215 9.45 -9.67 -11.22
N GLY A 216 8.39 -9.36 -10.49
CA GLY A 216 7.67 -8.11 -10.61
C GLY A 216 6.62 -7.96 -9.53
N HIS A 217 5.78 -6.95 -9.67
CA HIS A 217 4.64 -6.72 -8.80
C HIS A 217 3.36 -6.71 -9.61
N ASN A 218 2.44 -7.64 -9.35
CA ASN A 218 1.30 -7.93 -10.24
C ASN A 218 1.77 -8.24 -11.67
N ILE A 219 2.86 -8.99 -11.76
CA ILE A 219 3.64 -9.29 -12.98
C ILE A 219 2.78 -9.81 -14.15
N LYS A 220 1.59 -10.33 -13.85
CA LYS A 220 0.63 -10.79 -14.86
C LYS A 220 0.17 -9.63 -15.76
N TYR A 221 -0.01 -8.43 -15.22
CA TYR A 221 -0.39 -7.25 -15.99
C TYR A 221 0.68 -6.95 -17.03
N ASP A 222 1.93 -6.84 -16.60
CA ASP A 222 3.08 -6.49 -17.44
C ASP A 222 3.33 -7.54 -18.52
N ALA A 223 3.24 -8.81 -18.14
CA ALA A 223 3.36 -9.93 -19.09
C ALA A 223 2.28 -9.90 -20.15
N LEU A 224 1.04 -9.50 -19.83
CA LEU A 224 -0.04 -9.36 -20.80
C LEU A 224 0.19 -8.16 -21.74
N VAL A 225 0.64 -7.03 -21.21
CA VAL A 225 1.01 -5.86 -22.02
C VAL A 225 2.11 -6.23 -23.00
N LEU A 226 3.23 -6.81 -22.55
CA LEU A 226 4.35 -7.19 -23.40
C LEU A 226 3.97 -8.26 -24.44
N ALA A 227 3.07 -9.19 -24.10
CA ALA A 227 2.58 -10.21 -25.03
C ALA A 227 1.85 -9.61 -26.25
N ARG A 228 1.18 -8.48 -26.11
CA ARG A 228 0.55 -7.76 -27.23
C ARG A 228 1.58 -7.20 -28.22
N TYR A 229 2.79 -6.92 -27.75
CA TYR A 229 3.92 -6.50 -28.59
C TYR A 229 4.78 -7.69 -29.07
N GLY A 230 4.30 -8.93 -28.85
CA GLY A 230 4.96 -10.16 -29.32
C GLY A 230 5.97 -10.76 -28.34
N LEU A 231 6.19 -10.17 -27.16
CA LEU A 231 7.11 -10.67 -26.16
C LEU A 231 6.37 -11.44 -25.04
N ARG A 232 6.44 -12.76 -25.07
CA ARG A 232 5.88 -13.64 -24.05
C ARG A 232 6.94 -13.94 -22.99
N VAL A 233 6.98 -13.11 -21.96
CA VAL A 233 7.94 -13.26 -20.86
C VAL A 233 7.76 -14.61 -20.15
N SER A 234 8.86 -15.33 -19.94
CA SER A 234 8.89 -16.63 -19.24
C SER A 234 10.29 -17.00 -18.75
N PRO A 235 10.42 -17.74 -17.62
CA PRO A 235 9.37 -18.02 -16.65
C PRO A 235 8.95 -16.76 -15.88
N LEU A 236 7.72 -16.68 -15.37
CA LEU A 236 7.31 -15.71 -14.35
C LEU A 236 7.55 -16.38 -13.00
N SER A 237 8.64 -16.04 -12.32
CA SER A 237 9.15 -16.80 -11.17
C SER A 237 8.65 -16.26 -9.84
N PHE A 238 8.50 -14.94 -9.72
CA PHE A 238 8.15 -14.32 -8.45
C PHE A 238 7.29 -13.06 -8.65
N ASP A 239 6.22 -12.96 -7.85
CA ASP A 239 5.32 -11.81 -7.80
C ASP A 239 5.20 -11.33 -6.36
N THR A 240 5.65 -10.11 -6.08
CA THR A 240 5.69 -9.55 -4.73
C THR A 240 4.29 -9.31 -4.16
N MET A 241 3.28 -9.03 -5.01
CA MET A 241 1.89 -8.88 -4.57
C MET A 241 1.30 -10.23 -4.13
N ILE A 242 1.55 -11.30 -4.90
CA ILE A 242 1.10 -12.65 -4.56
C ILE A 242 1.84 -13.16 -3.32
N ALA A 243 3.15 -12.89 -3.20
CA ALA A 243 3.93 -13.26 -2.02
C ALA A 243 3.38 -12.62 -0.75
N GLU A 244 3.08 -11.32 -0.75
CA GLU A 244 2.43 -10.66 0.40
C GLU A 244 1.07 -11.27 0.70
N TRP A 245 0.24 -11.52 -0.31
CA TRP A 245 -1.07 -12.12 -0.11
C TRP A 245 -1.00 -13.53 0.51
N LEU A 246 -0.01 -14.33 0.14
CA LEU A 246 0.19 -15.67 0.68
C LEU A 246 0.73 -15.66 2.12
N THR A 247 1.65 -14.75 2.43
CA THR A 247 2.28 -14.65 3.76
C THR A 247 1.41 -13.89 4.75
N ASN A 248 0.58 -12.97 4.27
CA ASN A 248 -0.28 -12.11 5.07
C ASN A 248 -1.66 -11.93 4.41
N PRO A 249 -2.53 -12.97 4.44
CA PRO A 249 -3.84 -12.94 3.76
C PRO A 249 -4.79 -11.86 4.29
N ALA A 250 -4.54 -11.34 5.48
CA ALA A 250 -5.33 -10.25 6.08
C ALA A 250 -4.87 -8.86 5.63
N SER A 251 -3.73 -8.75 4.94
CA SER A 251 -3.24 -7.47 4.44
C SER A 251 -4.23 -6.88 3.42
N ARG A 252 -4.49 -5.58 3.57
CA ARG A 252 -5.24 -4.79 2.60
C ARG A 252 -4.34 -3.95 1.72
N ASP A 253 -3.07 -3.82 2.11
CA ASP A 253 -2.06 -2.99 1.46
C ASP A 253 -1.15 -3.88 0.61
N LEU A 254 -1.67 -4.32 -0.55
CA LEU A 254 -0.94 -5.18 -1.48
C LEU A 254 -0.14 -4.37 -2.53
N GLY A 255 -0.27 -3.05 -2.56
CA GLY A 255 0.41 -2.19 -3.53
C GLY A 255 1.91 -2.11 -3.30
N LEU A 256 2.71 -2.11 -4.37
CA LEU A 256 4.18 -2.07 -4.32
C LEU A 256 4.71 -0.94 -3.44
N LYS A 257 4.14 0.26 -3.58
CA LYS A 257 4.57 1.46 -2.83
C LYS A 257 4.32 1.34 -1.33
N ASP A 258 3.20 0.74 -0.95
CA ASP A 258 2.86 0.49 0.44
C ASP A 258 3.74 -0.62 1.03
N LEU A 259 4.01 -1.69 0.26
CA LEU A 259 4.93 -2.76 0.65
C LEU A 259 6.37 -2.26 0.79
N ALA A 260 6.87 -1.46 -0.17
CA ALA A 260 8.19 -0.86 -0.09
C ALA A 260 8.34 0.03 1.15
N GLY A 261 7.32 0.85 1.44
CA GLY A 261 7.29 1.68 2.65
C GLY A 261 7.26 0.87 3.94
N THR A 262 6.46 -0.19 3.99
CA THR A 262 6.25 -0.98 5.21
C THR A 262 7.40 -1.95 5.48
N LEU A 263 7.87 -2.66 4.44
CA LEU A 263 8.86 -3.73 4.59
C LEU A 263 10.30 -3.20 4.52
N LEU A 264 10.55 -2.20 3.67
CA LEU A 264 11.90 -1.71 3.38
C LEU A 264 12.15 -0.30 3.94
N GLY A 265 11.10 0.43 4.34
CA GLY A 265 11.19 1.84 4.74
C GLY A 265 11.49 2.78 3.56
N ILE A 266 11.25 2.34 2.33
CA ILE A 266 11.52 3.11 1.10
C ILE A 266 10.23 3.83 0.69
N ARG A 267 10.30 5.15 0.56
CA ARG A 267 9.21 5.94 -0.03
C ARG A 267 9.35 5.93 -1.55
N MET A 268 8.34 5.43 -2.23
CA MET A 268 8.23 5.51 -3.69
C MET A 268 7.29 6.65 -4.08
N THR A 269 7.58 7.33 -5.19
CA THR A 269 6.71 8.36 -5.78
C THR A 269 5.36 7.76 -6.14
N ARG A 270 4.27 8.37 -5.68
CA ARG A 270 2.91 7.90 -6.01
C ARG A 270 2.52 8.37 -7.41
N ILE A 271 1.69 7.59 -8.09
CA ILE A 271 1.23 7.92 -9.45
C ILE A 271 0.53 9.27 -9.49
N GLU A 272 -0.22 9.65 -8.45
CA GLU A 272 -0.89 10.93 -8.36
C GLU A 272 0.06 12.13 -8.22
N GLU A 273 1.29 11.89 -7.78
CA GLU A 273 2.35 12.92 -7.73
C GLU A 273 2.90 13.20 -9.14
N LEU A 274 2.85 12.20 -10.03
CA LEU A 274 3.31 12.31 -11.42
C LEU A 274 2.22 12.85 -12.35
N ILE A 275 1.02 12.30 -12.28
CA ILE A 275 -0.07 12.61 -13.22
C ILE A 275 -1.09 13.62 -12.66
N GLY A 276 -1.01 13.98 -11.37
CA GLY A 276 -1.98 14.85 -10.72
C GLY A 276 -3.29 14.14 -10.34
N ARG A 277 -4.29 14.93 -9.94
CA ARG A 277 -5.61 14.43 -9.50
C ARG A 277 -6.75 15.17 -10.18
N GLY A 278 -7.90 14.52 -10.33
CA GLY A 278 -9.14 15.12 -10.78
C GLY A 278 -9.25 15.27 -12.30
N LYS A 279 -10.00 16.30 -12.76
CA LYS A 279 -10.33 16.48 -14.19
C LYS A 279 -9.16 16.83 -15.10
N ASN A 280 -8.07 17.34 -14.54
CA ASN A 280 -6.85 17.74 -15.28
C ASN A 280 -5.73 16.70 -15.08
N GLN A 281 -6.07 15.48 -14.74
CA GLN A 281 -5.12 14.40 -14.58
C GLN A 281 -4.48 14.08 -15.94
N LEU A 282 -3.14 14.05 -15.97
CA LEU A 282 -2.37 13.64 -17.15
C LEU A 282 -2.49 12.14 -17.39
N THR A 283 -2.25 11.72 -18.61
CA THR A 283 -1.97 10.32 -18.93
C THR A 283 -0.48 10.05 -18.78
N MET A 284 -0.06 8.79 -18.56
CA MET A 284 1.34 8.46 -18.30
C MET A 284 2.27 8.84 -19.46
N ASP A 285 1.79 8.81 -20.68
CA ASP A 285 2.50 9.27 -21.89
C ASP A 285 2.74 10.78 -21.93
N GLU A 286 2.03 11.58 -21.11
CA GLU A 286 2.21 13.01 -20.96
C GLU A 286 3.21 13.37 -19.83
N VAL A 287 3.61 12.39 -19.01
CA VAL A 287 4.61 12.60 -17.95
C VAL A 287 5.99 12.74 -18.59
N PRO A 288 6.80 13.74 -18.20
CA PRO A 288 8.18 13.87 -18.69
C PRO A 288 9.02 12.62 -18.37
N ILE A 289 9.84 12.17 -19.32
CA ILE A 289 10.69 10.99 -19.18
C ILE A 289 11.52 11.03 -17.89
N ALA A 290 12.10 12.19 -17.57
CA ALA A 290 12.93 12.36 -16.36
C ALA A 290 12.14 12.22 -15.04
N ALA A 291 10.82 12.36 -15.07
CA ALA A 291 9.97 12.17 -13.90
C ALA A 291 9.40 10.74 -13.82
N ALA A 292 9.30 10.05 -14.96
CA ALA A 292 8.85 8.66 -15.06
C ALA A 292 9.99 7.67 -14.77
N ALA A 293 11.23 8.02 -15.11
CA ALA A 293 12.45 7.26 -14.86
C ALA A 293 12.91 7.42 -13.39
#